data_fd00ff8c4b8151ce6f70b4f0a05f34a4
#
_entry.id   fd00ff8c4b8151ce6f70b4f0a05f34a4
#
_cell.length_a   1.000
_cell.length_b   1.000
_cell.length_c   1.000
_cell.angle_alpha   90.00
_cell.angle_beta   90.00
_cell.angle_gamma   90.00
#
_symmetry.space_group_name_H-M   'P 1'
#
loop_
_entity.id
_entity.type
_entity.pdbx_description
1 polymer ?
#
loop_
_entity_poly.entity_id
_entity_poly.type
_entity_poly.pdbx_seq_one_letter_code
_entity_poly.pdbx_strand_id
1 'polypeptide(L)'
;YVLDLHDEDVFWCTADPGWVACMSYGIIAPLSNGVTSVVVEAEFDAQSWYGVLQDEAVSVWYTAPTAIRMMMKLGREALAAYRMPRLRFMASVGEPLNPEAVVWGMEAFGMPFHDNWWQTETGGIMIGNFAAQDVKPGSMGRPIPGVEAAIVKRTADGALEIVTMPGVEGELALKRGWPSLMRDYLNEHARYEKCFAGEWYLSGDLARRDADGYFWFVGRADDVIKSAGHLIGPFEVESALMEHPAV
;
A
#
# COMPACT_ATOMS: atom_id res chain seq x y z
N TYR A 1 -11.24 7.39 -4.30
CA TYR A 1 -10.40 8.59 -4.14
C TYR A 1 -8.93 8.30 -4.45
N VAL A 2 -8.30 7.29 -3.78
CA VAL A 2 -6.87 6.98 -3.98
C VAL A 2 -6.62 6.37 -5.35
N LEU A 3 -7.48 5.46 -5.80
CA LEU A 3 -7.38 4.81 -7.11
C LEU A 3 -7.92 5.69 -8.25
N ASP A 4 -8.54 6.82 -7.91
CA ASP A 4 -9.03 7.81 -8.88
C ASP A 4 -9.91 7.19 -9.97
N LEU A 5 -10.87 6.32 -9.57
CA LEU A 5 -11.76 5.61 -10.50
C LEU A 5 -12.80 6.55 -11.11
N HIS A 6 -12.93 6.51 -12.43
CA HIS A 6 -13.91 7.24 -13.23
C HIS A 6 -14.83 6.28 -13.97
N ASP A 7 -15.99 6.77 -14.41
CA ASP A 7 -17.03 5.96 -15.05
C ASP A 7 -16.56 5.20 -16.31
N GLU A 8 -15.61 5.78 -17.05
CA GLU A 8 -15.04 5.19 -18.27
C GLU A 8 -13.85 4.26 -18.04
N ASP A 9 -13.45 4.05 -16.78
CA ASP A 9 -12.31 3.19 -16.47
C ASP A 9 -12.63 1.72 -16.64
N VAL A 10 -11.58 0.99 -17.00
CA VAL A 10 -11.49 -0.45 -16.89
C VAL A 10 -10.47 -0.75 -15.79
N PHE A 11 -10.98 -1.24 -14.68
CA PHE A 11 -10.19 -1.48 -13.47
C PHE A 11 -9.81 -2.95 -13.34
N TRP A 12 -8.57 -3.21 -13.00
CA TRP A 12 -8.09 -4.55 -12.72
C TRP A 12 -7.38 -4.61 -11.37
N CYS A 13 -7.98 -5.32 -10.42
CA CYS A 13 -7.36 -5.70 -9.16
C CYS A 13 -6.92 -7.16 -9.26
N THR A 14 -5.62 -7.41 -9.07
CA THR A 14 -5.04 -8.75 -9.22
C THR A 14 -4.95 -9.54 -7.90
N ALA A 15 -5.47 -8.98 -6.80
CA ALA A 15 -5.50 -9.66 -5.52
C ALA A 15 -6.48 -10.85 -5.55
N ASP A 16 -6.10 -11.96 -4.91
CA ASP A 16 -6.97 -13.11 -4.73
C ASP A 16 -8.23 -12.74 -3.91
N PRO A 17 -9.43 -13.24 -4.29
CA PRO A 17 -10.68 -12.94 -3.61
C PRO A 17 -10.74 -13.41 -2.14
N GLY A 18 -9.83 -14.27 -1.71
CA GLY A 18 -9.67 -14.64 -0.29
C GLY A 18 -9.06 -13.52 0.57
N TRP A 19 -8.48 -12.49 -0.06
CA TRP A 19 -7.92 -11.36 0.64
C TRP A 19 -8.87 -10.16 0.66
N VAL A 20 -8.82 -9.40 1.76
CA VAL A 20 -9.62 -8.17 1.92
C VAL A 20 -9.34 -7.15 0.79
N ALA A 21 -8.14 -7.14 0.23
CA ALA A 21 -7.80 -6.27 -0.89
C ALA A 21 -8.69 -6.49 -2.12
N CYS A 22 -8.93 -7.75 -2.50
CA CYS A 22 -9.88 -8.04 -3.58
C CYS A 22 -11.32 -7.75 -3.16
N MET A 23 -11.72 -8.13 -1.94
CA MET A 23 -13.09 -7.87 -1.49
C MET A 23 -13.42 -6.37 -1.51
N SER A 24 -12.55 -5.53 -0.92
CA SER A 24 -12.78 -4.08 -0.85
C SER A 24 -12.60 -3.39 -2.20
N TYR A 25 -11.52 -3.68 -2.90
CA TYR A 25 -11.11 -2.94 -4.10
C TYR A 25 -11.34 -3.71 -5.40
N GLY A 26 -11.27 -5.03 -5.42
CA GLY A 26 -11.55 -5.82 -6.63
C GLY A 26 -13.04 -6.04 -6.89
N ILE A 27 -13.88 -5.99 -5.84
CA ILE A 27 -15.31 -6.28 -5.94
C ILE A 27 -16.15 -5.06 -5.51
N ILE A 28 -16.07 -4.66 -4.24
CA ILE A 28 -17.00 -3.66 -3.69
C ILE A 28 -16.78 -2.28 -4.33
N ALA A 29 -15.52 -1.82 -4.41
CA ALA A 29 -15.21 -0.48 -4.93
C ALA A 29 -15.65 -0.30 -6.40
N PRO A 30 -15.24 -1.14 -7.37
CA PRO A 30 -15.67 -0.96 -8.76
C PRO A 30 -17.18 -1.09 -8.92
N LEU A 31 -17.83 -2.06 -8.29
CA LEU A 31 -19.28 -2.25 -8.39
C LEU A 31 -20.06 -1.06 -7.80
N SER A 32 -19.62 -0.53 -6.66
CA SER A 32 -20.30 0.63 -6.01
C SER A 32 -20.10 1.93 -6.77
N ASN A 33 -19.06 2.02 -7.60
CA ASN A 33 -18.78 3.19 -8.44
C ASN A 33 -19.23 3.00 -9.91
N GLY A 34 -19.81 1.86 -10.25
CA GLY A 34 -20.26 1.58 -11.63
C GLY A 34 -19.12 1.41 -12.65
N VAL A 35 -17.92 1.08 -12.17
CA VAL A 35 -16.70 0.94 -12.98
C VAL A 35 -16.59 -0.49 -13.50
N THR A 36 -16.19 -0.65 -14.76
CA THR A 36 -15.90 -1.98 -15.33
C THR A 36 -14.72 -2.62 -14.60
N SER A 37 -14.90 -3.85 -14.13
CA SER A 37 -13.85 -4.62 -13.44
C SER A 37 -13.45 -5.84 -14.24
N VAL A 38 -12.15 -6.01 -14.45
CA VAL A 38 -11.57 -7.22 -15.07
C VAL A 38 -11.34 -8.27 -13.99
N VAL A 39 -11.77 -9.51 -14.26
CA VAL A 39 -11.51 -10.68 -13.42
C VAL A 39 -10.79 -11.73 -14.27
N VAL A 40 -9.63 -12.18 -13.84
CA VAL A 40 -8.82 -13.18 -14.53
C VAL A 40 -8.69 -14.41 -13.67
N GLU A 41 -9.23 -15.53 -14.16
CA GLU A 41 -9.14 -16.84 -13.52
C GLU A 41 -7.92 -17.60 -14.09
N ALA A 42 -6.72 -17.19 -13.67
CA ALA A 42 -5.46 -17.80 -14.07
C ALA A 42 -4.37 -17.57 -13.02
N GLU A 43 -3.40 -18.47 -12.99
CA GLU A 43 -2.17 -18.28 -12.25
C GLU A 43 -1.37 -17.09 -12.81
N PHE A 44 -0.48 -16.51 -11.97
CA PHE A 44 0.39 -15.42 -12.41
C PHE A 44 1.31 -15.86 -13.54
N ASP A 45 1.20 -15.17 -14.69
CA ASP A 45 2.16 -15.17 -15.77
C ASP A 45 2.31 -13.75 -16.32
N ALA A 46 3.53 -13.20 -16.27
CA ALA A 46 3.72 -11.79 -16.58
C ALA A 46 3.41 -11.43 -18.04
N GLN A 47 3.67 -12.33 -19.00
CA GLN A 47 3.33 -12.09 -20.41
C GLN A 47 1.83 -12.08 -20.61
N SER A 48 1.13 -13.04 -20.02
CA SER A 48 -0.35 -13.08 -20.01
C SER A 48 -0.94 -11.83 -19.36
N TRP A 49 -0.33 -11.33 -18.29
CA TRP A 49 -0.79 -10.10 -17.63
C TRP A 49 -0.58 -8.85 -18.49
N TYR A 50 0.54 -8.76 -19.22
CA TYR A 50 0.70 -7.68 -20.21
C TYR A 50 -0.35 -7.78 -21.32
N GLY A 51 -0.70 -9.01 -21.74
CA GLY A 51 -1.80 -9.26 -22.67
C GLY A 51 -3.14 -8.74 -22.13
N VAL A 52 -3.50 -9.06 -20.89
CA VAL A 52 -4.73 -8.58 -20.24
C VAL A 52 -4.77 -7.04 -20.18
N LEU A 53 -3.68 -6.39 -19.75
CA LEU A 53 -3.58 -4.93 -19.69
C LEU A 53 -3.85 -4.28 -21.05
N GLN A 54 -3.36 -4.88 -22.13
CA GLN A 54 -3.54 -4.42 -23.49
C GLN A 54 -4.94 -4.73 -24.03
N ASP A 55 -5.34 -6.02 -24.01
CA ASP A 55 -6.50 -6.54 -24.74
C ASP A 55 -7.81 -6.11 -24.09
N GLU A 56 -7.84 -6.02 -22.76
CA GLU A 56 -8.98 -5.50 -21.99
C GLU A 56 -8.94 -3.97 -21.83
N ALA A 57 -7.94 -3.31 -22.43
CA ALA A 57 -7.77 -1.86 -22.36
C ALA A 57 -7.81 -1.30 -20.93
N VAL A 58 -7.14 -2.00 -19.99
CA VAL A 58 -7.11 -1.63 -18.57
C VAL A 58 -6.57 -0.20 -18.41
N SER A 59 -7.29 0.62 -17.67
CA SER A 59 -6.92 2.01 -17.41
C SER A 59 -6.39 2.23 -16.00
N VAL A 60 -6.87 1.46 -15.03
CA VAL A 60 -6.41 1.48 -13.65
C VAL A 60 -6.03 0.07 -13.20
N TRP A 61 -4.80 -0.09 -12.78
CA TRP A 61 -4.25 -1.39 -12.38
C TRP A 61 -3.81 -1.39 -10.91
N TYR A 62 -4.34 -2.32 -10.12
CA TYR A 62 -4.05 -2.46 -8.69
C TYR A 62 -3.50 -3.85 -8.40
N THR A 63 -2.22 -3.94 -8.05
CA THR A 63 -1.48 -5.22 -7.97
C THR A 63 -0.56 -5.30 -6.75
N ALA A 64 -0.01 -6.48 -6.49
CA ALA A 64 0.89 -6.69 -5.36
C ALA A 64 2.36 -6.40 -5.71
N PRO A 65 3.18 -5.89 -4.77
CA PRO A 65 4.62 -5.71 -4.95
C PRO A 65 5.34 -6.96 -5.41
N THR A 66 4.94 -8.12 -4.92
CA THR A 66 5.51 -9.41 -5.36
C THR A 66 5.33 -9.62 -6.86
N ALA A 67 4.16 -9.35 -7.43
CA ALA A 67 3.94 -9.46 -8.88
C ALA A 67 4.78 -8.43 -9.66
N ILE A 68 4.89 -7.19 -9.13
CA ILE A 68 5.75 -6.15 -9.73
C ILE A 68 7.20 -6.63 -9.79
N ARG A 69 7.75 -7.16 -8.69
CA ARG A 69 9.12 -7.70 -8.63
C ARG A 69 9.35 -8.86 -9.63
N MET A 70 8.36 -9.73 -9.78
CA MET A 70 8.45 -10.82 -10.77
C MET A 70 8.50 -10.28 -12.21
N MET A 71 7.75 -9.22 -12.52
CA MET A 71 7.81 -8.55 -13.83
C MET A 71 9.13 -7.80 -14.04
N MET A 72 9.67 -7.17 -13.00
CA MET A 72 11.00 -6.55 -13.06
C MET A 72 12.09 -7.54 -13.45
N LYS A 73 12.04 -8.79 -12.96
CA LYS A 73 12.99 -9.86 -13.29
C LYS A 73 12.93 -10.29 -14.76
N LEU A 74 11.80 -10.14 -15.44
CA LEU A 74 11.68 -10.41 -16.88
C LEU A 74 12.29 -9.31 -17.74
N GLY A 75 12.52 -8.14 -17.17
CA GLY A 75 13.09 -6.99 -17.88
C GLY A 75 12.07 -6.27 -18.77
N ARG A 76 12.47 -5.07 -19.20
CA ARG A 76 11.63 -4.17 -20.03
C ARG A 76 11.41 -4.67 -21.46
N GLU A 77 12.28 -5.54 -21.94
CA GLU A 77 12.16 -6.11 -23.29
C GLU A 77 10.88 -6.93 -23.45
N ALA A 78 10.46 -7.65 -22.40
CA ALA A 78 9.22 -8.40 -22.40
C ALA A 78 7.99 -7.49 -22.60
N LEU A 79 8.03 -6.27 -22.03
CA LEU A 79 6.96 -5.28 -22.16
C LEU A 79 6.93 -4.61 -23.54
N ALA A 80 8.05 -4.55 -24.27
CA ALA A 80 8.17 -3.83 -25.54
C ALA A 80 7.21 -4.33 -26.65
N ALA A 81 6.74 -5.58 -26.54
CA ALA A 81 5.78 -6.18 -27.47
C ALA A 81 4.32 -5.68 -27.26
N TYR A 82 4.02 -5.06 -26.13
CA TYR A 82 2.68 -4.67 -25.74
C TYR A 82 2.46 -3.16 -25.83
N ARG A 83 1.19 -2.75 -26.00
CA ARG A 83 0.77 -1.36 -26.04
C ARG A 83 -0.43 -1.15 -25.11
N MET A 84 -0.30 -0.26 -24.17
CA MET A 84 -1.32 -0.01 -23.11
C MET A 84 -1.73 1.48 -23.11
N PRO A 85 -2.32 1.98 -24.22
CA PRO A 85 -2.59 3.42 -24.36
C PRO A 85 -3.68 3.93 -23.40
N ARG A 86 -4.43 3.03 -22.81
CA ARG A 86 -5.48 3.38 -21.83
C ARG A 86 -4.98 3.38 -20.38
N LEU A 87 -3.85 2.72 -20.10
CA LEU A 87 -3.31 2.63 -18.76
C LEU A 87 -2.88 4.03 -18.29
N ARG A 88 -3.53 4.52 -17.24
CA ARG A 88 -3.34 5.88 -16.71
C ARG A 88 -2.95 5.91 -15.24
N PHE A 89 -3.19 4.82 -14.51
CA PHE A 89 -2.92 4.75 -13.09
C PHE A 89 -2.54 3.33 -12.67
N MET A 90 -1.46 3.22 -11.91
CA MET A 90 -1.00 1.95 -11.35
C MET A 90 -0.80 2.10 -9.85
N ALA A 91 -1.30 1.15 -9.06
CA ALA A 91 -1.17 1.16 -7.61
C ALA A 91 -0.75 -0.20 -7.07
N SER A 92 -0.13 -0.16 -5.89
CA SER A 92 0.38 -1.33 -5.18
C SER A 92 -0.46 -1.61 -3.93
N VAL A 93 -0.56 -2.89 -3.54
CA VAL A 93 -1.36 -3.33 -2.39
C VAL A 93 -0.75 -4.54 -1.68
N GLY A 94 -0.92 -4.56 -0.36
CA GLY A 94 -0.76 -5.76 0.47
C GLY A 94 0.60 -5.93 1.13
N GLU A 95 1.64 -5.33 0.57
CA GLU A 95 3.00 -5.33 1.10
C GLU A 95 3.61 -3.93 0.90
N PRO A 96 4.66 -3.55 1.65
CA PRO A 96 5.40 -2.33 1.35
C PRO A 96 6.02 -2.37 -0.05
N LEU A 97 5.93 -1.27 -0.78
CA LEU A 97 6.50 -1.16 -2.12
C LEU A 97 7.92 -0.57 -2.05
N ASN A 98 8.90 -1.34 -2.51
CA ASN A 98 10.28 -0.89 -2.57
C ASN A 98 10.44 0.29 -3.54
N PRO A 99 11.32 1.26 -3.24
CA PRO A 99 11.58 2.41 -4.11
C PRO A 99 11.91 2.03 -5.55
N GLU A 100 12.67 0.95 -5.74
CA GLU A 100 13.11 0.44 -7.04
C GLU A 100 11.92 0.05 -7.93
N ALA A 101 10.84 -0.49 -7.35
CA ALA A 101 9.64 -0.85 -8.09
C ALA A 101 8.89 0.40 -8.60
N VAL A 102 8.91 1.50 -7.84
CA VAL A 102 8.33 2.79 -8.27
C VAL A 102 9.15 3.36 -9.45
N VAL A 103 10.49 3.36 -9.32
CA VAL A 103 11.40 3.82 -10.38
C VAL A 103 11.24 2.97 -11.63
N TRP A 104 11.19 1.64 -11.48
CA TRP A 104 10.96 0.74 -12.60
C TRP A 104 9.62 1.01 -13.31
N GLY A 105 8.57 1.31 -12.57
CA GLY A 105 7.28 1.71 -13.15
C GLY A 105 7.41 2.92 -14.08
N MET A 106 8.13 3.96 -13.62
CA MET A 106 8.44 5.14 -14.45
C MET A 106 9.21 4.81 -15.72
N GLU A 107 10.19 3.90 -15.63
CA GLU A 107 11.01 3.49 -16.77
C GLU A 107 10.29 2.56 -17.74
N ALA A 108 9.44 1.67 -17.24
CA ALA A 108 8.79 0.62 -18.02
C ALA A 108 7.46 1.09 -18.62
N PHE A 109 6.63 1.80 -17.85
CA PHE A 109 5.28 2.22 -18.23
C PHE A 109 5.16 3.74 -18.42
N GLY A 110 6.18 4.53 -18.07
CA GLY A 110 6.14 6.00 -18.12
C GLY A 110 5.35 6.62 -16.96
N MET A 111 4.98 5.84 -15.95
CA MET A 111 4.24 6.29 -14.77
C MET A 111 4.62 5.48 -13.52
N PRO A 112 4.56 6.07 -12.31
CA PRO A 112 4.92 5.37 -11.07
C PRO A 112 3.83 4.36 -10.66
N PHE A 113 4.22 3.36 -9.89
CA PHE A 113 3.28 2.68 -9.01
C PHE A 113 3.01 3.54 -7.77
N HIS A 114 1.74 3.75 -7.46
CA HIS A 114 1.29 4.50 -6.30
C HIS A 114 1.13 3.55 -5.12
N ASP A 115 2.06 3.61 -4.17
CA ASP A 115 1.94 2.83 -2.93
C ASP A 115 0.87 3.42 -2.01
N ASN A 116 0.29 2.56 -1.19
CA ASN A 116 -0.70 2.94 -0.19
C ASN A 116 -0.63 1.99 1.01
N TRP A 117 -1.10 2.49 2.15
CA TRP A 117 -1.15 1.74 3.38
C TRP A 117 -2.58 1.65 3.92
N TRP A 118 -2.95 0.46 4.30
CA TRP A 118 -4.16 0.11 5.01
C TRP A 118 -4.07 -1.30 5.57
N GLN A 119 -5.03 -1.68 6.39
CA GLN A 119 -5.12 -2.99 7.02
C GLN A 119 -6.54 -3.53 6.86
N THR A 120 -6.73 -4.83 7.10
CA THR A 120 -8.06 -5.44 7.18
C THR A 120 -8.93 -4.69 8.20
N GLU A 121 -8.33 -4.30 9.31
CA GLU A 121 -8.93 -3.55 10.41
C GLU A 121 -9.40 -2.15 10.01
N THR A 122 -8.74 -1.53 9.04
CA THR A 122 -9.16 -0.20 8.55
C THR A 122 -10.25 -0.27 7.49
N GLY A 123 -10.41 -1.42 6.83
CA GLY A 123 -11.44 -1.69 5.83
C GLY A 123 -11.25 -0.97 4.50
N GLY A 124 -10.29 -0.09 4.41
CA GLY A 124 -9.94 0.66 3.20
C GLY A 124 -8.64 1.45 3.37
N ILE A 125 -8.17 2.06 2.28
CA ILE A 125 -6.92 2.85 2.24
C ILE A 125 -7.05 4.07 3.15
N MET A 126 -6.06 4.24 4.04
CA MET A 126 -5.97 5.35 4.99
C MET A 126 -4.88 6.34 4.62
N ILE A 127 -3.77 5.84 4.06
CA ILE A 127 -2.64 6.62 3.61
C ILE A 127 -2.32 6.18 2.19
N GLY A 128 -2.06 7.09 1.27
CA GLY A 128 -1.77 6.73 -0.11
C GLY A 128 -1.07 7.83 -0.89
N ASN A 129 -0.39 7.41 -1.94
CA ASN A 129 0.09 8.29 -3.00
C ASN A 129 -1.06 8.41 -4.04
N PHE A 130 -1.84 9.47 -4.00
CA PHE A 130 -2.94 9.67 -4.96
C PHE A 130 -2.55 10.65 -6.06
N ALA A 131 -3.30 10.62 -7.18
CA ALA A 131 -2.94 11.31 -8.42
C ALA A 131 -2.67 12.83 -8.27
N ALA A 132 -3.24 13.47 -7.23
CA ALA A 132 -3.10 14.91 -7.00
C ALA A 132 -1.83 15.31 -6.22
N GLN A 133 -0.91 14.37 -5.98
CA GLN A 133 0.34 14.65 -5.25
C GLN A 133 1.54 13.97 -5.90
N ASP A 134 2.74 14.50 -5.62
CA ASP A 134 3.98 13.89 -6.07
C ASP A 134 4.19 12.54 -5.37
N VAL A 135 4.66 11.55 -6.11
CA VAL A 135 5.04 10.24 -5.56
C VAL A 135 6.49 10.31 -5.07
N LYS A 136 6.71 10.02 -3.80
CA LYS A 136 8.05 9.82 -3.25
C LYS A 136 8.32 8.30 -3.21
N PRO A 137 9.27 7.78 -4.00
CA PRO A 137 9.58 6.35 -4.02
C PRO A 137 9.89 5.79 -2.63
N GLY A 138 9.21 4.70 -2.23
CA GLY A 138 9.30 4.08 -0.89
C GLY A 138 8.41 4.70 0.18
N SER A 139 7.69 5.79 -0.12
CA SER A 139 6.72 6.39 0.79
C SER A 139 5.33 5.77 0.58
N MET A 140 4.63 5.52 1.68
CA MET A 140 3.20 5.15 1.65
C MET A 140 2.29 6.30 1.19
N GLY A 141 2.80 7.53 1.06
CA GLY A 141 2.03 8.72 0.74
C GLY A 141 1.57 9.52 1.96
N ARG A 142 0.42 10.18 1.82
CA ARG A 142 -0.19 11.02 2.87
C ARG A 142 -1.55 10.47 3.26
N PRO A 143 -2.05 10.81 4.47
CA PRO A 143 -3.42 10.47 4.87
C PRO A 143 -4.43 10.98 3.85
N ILE A 144 -5.43 10.15 3.55
CA ILE A 144 -6.52 10.57 2.67
C ILE A 144 -7.39 11.65 3.37
N PRO A 145 -8.12 12.48 2.61
CA PRO A 145 -9.02 13.47 3.20
C PRO A 145 -9.99 12.85 4.20
N GLY A 146 -10.06 13.44 5.39
CA GLY A 146 -10.89 12.98 6.49
C GLY A 146 -10.25 11.95 7.41
N VAL A 147 -9.05 11.47 7.10
CA VAL A 147 -8.24 10.60 7.98
C VAL A 147 -7.17 11.42 8.67
N GLU A 148 -7.12 11.32 10.00
CA GLU A 148 -6.06 11.90 10.82
C GLU A 148 -5.11 10.78 11.26
N ALA A 149 -3.85 10.85 10.79
CA ALA A 149 -2.80 9.90 11.12
C ALA A 149 -1.68 10.58 11.90
N ALA A 150 -1.08 9.86 12.85
CA ALA A 150 0.03 10.31 13.66
C ALA A 150 1.06 9.22 13.86
N ILE A 151 2.28 9.63 14.16
CA ILE A 151 3.30 8.76 14.74
C ILE A 151 3.23 8.94 16.25
N VAL A 152 3.14 7.86 16.99
CA VAL A 152 2.99 7.89 18.46
C VAL A 152 4.07 7.06 19.16
N LYS A 153 4.37 7.43 20.39
CA LYS A 153 5.19 6.63 21.30
C LYS A 153 4.47 6.46 22.62
N ARG A 154 4.70 5.33 23.28
CA ARG A 154 4.25 5.14 24.67
C ARG A 154 5.26 5.74 25.62
N THR A 155 4.79 6.57 26.52
CA THR A 155 5.55 7.11 27.63
C THR A 155 5.73 6.05 28.75
N ALA A 156 6.61 6.31 29.70
CA ALA A 156 6.89 5.36 30.80
C ALA A 156 5.66 5.04 31.67
N ASP A 157 4.71 5.95 31.76
CA ASP A 157 3.42 5.81 32.45
C ASP A 157 2.31 5.18 31.57
N GLY A 158 2.64 4.81 30.31
CA GLY A 158 1.74 4.15 29.38
C GLY A 158 0.84 5.09 28.58
N ALA A 159 0.95 6.41 28.75
CA ALA A 159 0.24 7.37 27.92
C ALA A 159 0.81 7.39 26.48
N LEU A 160 0.02 7.92 25.53
CA LEU A 160 0.49 8.15 24.17
C LEU A 160 1.00 9.59 24.01
N GLU A 161 2.19 9.70 23.43
CA GLU A 161 2.77 10.95 23.00
C GLU A 161 2.83 11.01 21.48
N ILE A 162 2.30 12.09 20.88
CA ILE A 162 2.40 12.31 19.42
C ILE A 162 3.78 12.84 19.09
N VAL A 163 4.47 12.12 18.19
CA VAL A 163 5.77 12.52 17.66
C VAL A 163 5.57 13.60 16.61
N THR A 164 6.00 14.81 16.91
CA THR A 164 5.90 15.97 16.00
C THR A 164 7.15 16.20 15.15
N MET A 165 8.31 15.69 15.61
CA MET A 165 9.60 15.88 14.91
C MET A 165 9.66 14.99 13.66
N PRO A 166 9.92 15.57 12.46
CA PRO A 166 10.07 14.79 11.23
C PRO A 166 11.22 13.77 11.32
N GLY A 167 11.02 12.61 10.70
CA GLY A 167 12.00 11.53 10.62
C GLY A 167 12.12 10.67 11.88
N VAL A 168 11.46 11.02 12.97
CA VAL A 168 11.46 10.21 14.19
C VAL A 168 10.44 9.07 14.04
N GLU A 169 10.90 7.86 14.33
CA GLU A 169 10.11 6.64 14.26
C GLU A 169 9.21 6.46 15.47
N GLY A 170 8.08 5.82 15.26
CA GLY A 170 7.13 5.40 16.28
C GLY A 170 6.02 4.55 15.68
N GLU A 171 5.03 4.19 16.47
CA GLU A 171 3.88 3.42 15.99
C GLU A 171 2.95 4.33 15.18
N LEU A 172 2.50 3.83 14.02
CA LEU A 172 1.48 4.49 13.22
C LEU A 172 0.12 4.36 13.89
N ALA A 173 -0.51 5.49 14.14
CA ALA A 173 -1.82 5.56 14.75
C ALA A 173 -2.80 6.36 13.89
N LEU A 174 -4.07 5.96 13.91
CA LEU A 174 -5.16 6.66 13.24
C LEU A 174 -6.19 7.12 14.27
N LYS A 175 -6.65 8.36 14.15
CA LYS A 175 -7.76 8.85 14.98
C LYS A 175 -9.06 8.15 14.58
N ARG A 176 -9.79 7.62 15.56
CA ARG A 176 -11.06 6.90 15.34
C ARG A 176 -12.10 7.80 14.67
N GLY A 177 -13.01 7.18 13.90
CA GLY A 177 -14.20 7.88 13.37
C GLY A 177 -14.39 7.72 11.86
N TRP A 178 -13.48 7.08 11.13
CA TRP A 178 -13.71 6.76 9.72
C TRP A 178 -14.73 5.61 9.57
N PRO A 179 -15.55 5.61 8.50
CA PRO A 179 -16.70 4.70 8.37
C PRO A 179 -16.35 3.21 8.28
N SER A 180 -15.19 2.87 7.71
CA SER A 180 -14.75 1.49 7.45
C SER A 180 -13.94 0.86 8.59
N LEU A 181 -13.82 1.53 9.73
CA LEU A 181 -13.16 0.95 10.92
C LEU A 181 -13.85 -0.36 11.32
N MET A 182 -13.05 -1.41 11.56
CA MET A 182 -13.54 -2.70 12.03
C MET A 182 -14.47 -2.56 13.23
N ARG A 183 -15.43 -3.46 13.36
CA ARG A 183 -16.40 -3.47 14.49
C ARG A 183 -15.91 -4.27 15.68
N ASP A 184 -15.24 -5.39 15.39
CA ASP A 184 -14.69 -6.29 16.40
C ASP A 184 -13.86 -7.39 15.71
N TYR A 185 -13.13 -8.17 16.49
CA TYR A 185 -12.63 -9.48 16.10
C TYR A 185 -13.59 -10.56 16.57
N LEU A 186 -14.00 -11.44 15.68
CA LEU A 186 -14.96 -12.51 16.01
C LEU A 186 -14.46 -13.36 17.18
N ASN A 187 -15.22 -13.38 18.27
CA ASN A 187 -14.92 -14.08 19.53
C ASN A 187 -13.61 -13.63 20.23
N GLU A 188 -13.05 -12.46 19.88
CA GLU A 188 -11.77 -11.95 20.38
C GLU A 188 -11.87 -10.47 20.80
N HIS A 189 -12.97 -10.08 21.47
CA HIS A 189 -13.22 -8.70 21.87
C HIS A 189 -12.07 -8.04 22.66
N ALA A 190 -11.43 -8.79 23.55
CA ALA A 190 -10.28 -8.29 24.30
C ALA A 190 -9.06 -7.95 23.40
N ARG A 191 -8.94 -8.60 22.24
CA ARG A 191 -7.96 -8.23 21.21
C ARG A 191 -8.34 -6.93 20.52
N TYR A 192 -9.62 -6.76 20.21
CA TYR A 192 -10.13 -5.51 19.63
C TYR A 192 -9.85 -4.32 20.54
N GLU A 193 -10.16 -4.41 21.85
CA GLU A 193 -9.92 -3.33 22.81
C GLU A 193 -8.44 -2.91 22.86
N LYS A 194 -7.50 -3.87 22.73
CA LYS A 194 -6.05 -3.59 22.74
C LYS A 194 -5.56 -2.80 21.53
N CYS A 195 -6.33 -2.76 20.44
CA CYS A 195 -6.01 -1.94 19.27
C CYS A 195 -6.23 -0.46 19.51
N PHE A 196 -6.75 -0.06 20.67
CA PHE A 196 -7.07 1.33 20.92
C PHE A 196 -6.41 1.89 22.19
N ALA A 197 -6.03 3.16 22.11
CA ALA A 197 -5.64 3.95 23.26
C ALA A 197 -6.30 5.33 23.15
N GLY A 198 -7.33 5.56 23.97
CA GLY A 198 -8.17 6.74 23.88
C GLY A 198 -8.88 6.84 22.52
N GLU A 199 -8.65 7.94 21.83
CA GLU A 199 -9.22 8.17 20.48
C GLU A 199 -8.38 7.59 19.32
N TRP A 200 -7.25 6.93 19.62
CA TRP A 200 -6.32 6.42 18.62
C TRP A 200 -6.47 4.91 18.42
N TYR A 201 -6.57 4.51 17.16
CA TYR A 201 -6.34 3.15 16.71
C TYR A 201 -4.84 2.96 16.50
N LEU A 202 -4.28 1.92 17.09
CA LEU A 202 -2.85 1.55 17.01
C LEU A 202 -2.69 0.43 16.00
N SER A 203 -1.93 0.70 14.95
CA SER A 203 -1.82 -0.24 13.82
C SER A 203 -0.90 -1.44 14.08
N GLY A 204 0.01 -1.33 15.04
CA GLY A 204 1.10 -2.28 15.22
C GLY A 204 2.21 -2.14 14.16
N ASP A 205 2.12 -1.16 13.27
CA ASP A 205 3.15 -0.83 12.29
C ASP A 205 4.01 0.33 12.78
N LEU A 206 5.32 0.20 12.62
CA LEU A 206 6.26 1.29 12.85
C LEU A 206 6.39 2.10 11.57
N ALA A 207 6.35 3.40 11.73
CA ALA A 207 6.50 4.35 10.64
C ALA A 207 7.19 5.63 11.12
N ARG A 208 7.57 6.46 10.17
CA ARG A 208 8.03 7.83 10.39
C ARG A 208 7.30 8.77 9.45
N ARG A 209 7.21 10.04 9.81
CA ARG A 209 6.65 11.09 8.95
C ARG A 209 7.74 12.08 8.58
N ASP A 210 7.86 12.45 7.29
CA ASP A 210 8.78 13.48 6.86
C ASP A 210 8.22 14.90 7.04
N ALA A 211 9.04 15.91 6.73
CA ALA A 211 8.66 17.32 6.85
C ALA A 211 7.53 17.74 5.90
N ASP A 212 7.36 17.01 4.78
CA ASP A 212 6.32 17.25 3.79
C ASP A 212 5.02 16.50 4.10
N GLY A 213 4.99 15.74 5.21
CA GLY A 213 3.82 15.01 5.68
C GLY A 213 3.63 13.62 5.07
N TYR A 214 4.62 13.10 4.33
CA TYR A 214 4.60 11.73 3.83
C TYR A 214 4.96 10.75 4.95
N PHE A 215 4.29 9.60 4.93
CA PHE A 215 4.55 8.50 5.85
C PHE A 215 5.43 7.45 5.19
N TRP A 216 6.35 6.89 5.97
CA TRP A 216 7.33 5.91 5.53
C TRP A 216 7.23 4.71 6.45
N PHE A 217 7.00 3.53 5.86
CA PHE A 217 6.95 2.27 6.59
C PHE A 217 8.36 1.89 7.07
N VAL A 218 8.46 1.43 8.32
CA VAL A 218 9.71 0.93 8.90
C VAL A 218 9.65 -0.58 9.10
N GLY A 219 8.53 -1.10 9.62
CA GLY A 219 8.35 -2.51 9.88
C GLY A 219 7.15 -2.77 10.79
N ARG A 220 6.90 -4.04 11.08
CA ARG A 220 5.96 -4.42 12.13
C ARG A 220 6.62 -4.22 13.49
N ALA A 221 5.87 -3.76 14.48
CA ALA A 221 6.37 -3.58 15.84
C ALA A 221 6.83 -4.89 16.50
N ASP A 222 6.29 -6.03 16.05
CA ASP A 222 6.60 -7.39 16.49
C ASP A 222 7.74 -8.06 15.70
N ASP A 223 8.09 -7.55 14.50
CA ASP A 223 9.08 -8.16 13.58
C ASP A 223 10.40 -7.39 13.49
N VAL A 224 10.59 -6.30 14.22
CA VAL A 224 11.81 -5.49 14.14
C VAL A 224 13.06 -6.25 14.60
N ILE A 225 14.12 -6.10 13.83
CA ILE A 225 15.45 -6.64 14.15
C ILE A 225 16.08 -5.78 15.24
N LYS A 226 16.40 -6.39 16.37
CA LYS A 226 17.09 -5.69 17.47
C LYS A 226 18.60 -5.92 17.35
N SER A 227 19.36 -4.86 17.10
CA SER A 227 20.82 -4.92 17.00
C SER A 227 21.47 -3.80 17.80
N ALA A 228 22.25 -4.17 18.80
CA ALA A 228 23.03 -3.22 19.66
C ALA A 228 22.21 -2.04 20.21
N GLY A 229 20.93 -2.29 20.56
CA GLY A 229 20.02 -1.25 21.07
C GLY A 229 19.29 -0.44 20.00
N HIS A 230 19.56 -0.70 18.73
CA HIS A 230 18.83 -0.12 17.59
C HIS A 230 17.73 -1.06 17.12
N LEU A 231 16.62 -0.49 16.67
CA LEU A 231 15.54 -1.18 15.97
C LEU A 231 15.78 -0.98 14.47
N ILE A 232 15.88 -2.08 13.73
CA ILE A 232 16.08 -2.07 12.27
C ILE A 232 14.85 -2.70 11.64
N GLY A 233 14.19 -1.96 10.76
CA GLY A 233 13.04 -2.47 10.02
C GLY A 233 13.48 -3.53 8.99
N PRO A 234 12.86 -4.73 8.96
CA PRO A 234 13.16 -5.72 7.93
C PRO A 234 13.08 -5.16 6.51
N PHE A 235 12.12 -4.28 6.27
CA PHE A 235 11.92 -3.63 4.97
C PHE A 235 13.14 -2.79 4.50
N GLU A 236 13.84 -2.12 5.41
CA GLU A 236 15.07 -1.39 5.06
C GLU A 236 16.20 -2.34 4.63
N VAL A 237 16.31 -3.50 5.30
CA VAL A 237 17.27 -4.54 4.94
C VAL A 237 16.93 -5.16 3.58
N GLU A 238 15.67 -5.48 3.36
CA GLU A 238 15.17 -6.03 2.10
C GLU A 238 15.39 -5.06 0.94
N SER A 239 15.09 -3.77 1.11
CA SER A 239 15.34 -2.74 0.11
C SER A 239 16.82 -2.61 -0.24
N ALA A 240 17.71 -2.61 0.76
CA ALA A 240 19.15 -2.56 0.54
C ALA A 240 19.66 -3.83 -0.19
N LEU A 241 19.11 -5.01 0.11
CA LEU A 241 19.46 -6.25 -0.58
C LEU A 241 19.00 -6.25 -2.04
N MET A 242 17.86 -5.65 -2.35
CA MET A 242 17.34 -5.54 -3.72
C MET A 242 18.20 -4.68 -4.65
N GLU A 243 19.06 -3.81 -4.12
CA GLU A 243 20.05 -3.07 -4.92
C GLU A 243 21.17 -3.98 -5.44
N HIS A 244 21.33 -5.18 -4.88
CA HIS A 244 22.40 -6.09 -5.28
C HIS A 244 22.01 -6.90 -6.51
N PRO A 245 22.84 -6.96 -7.57
CA PRO A 245 22.49 -7.58 -8.86
C PRO A 245 22.25 -9.10 -8.82
N ALA A 246 22.53 -9.76 -7.70
CA ALA A 246 22.26 -11.19 -7.51
C ALA A 246 20.99 -11.48 -6.69
N VAL A 247 20.25 -10.44 -6.27
CA VAL A 247 18.97 -10.53 -5.50
C VAL A 247 17.73 -10.11 -6.34
#